data_43fcdc65ff3463fc226bb11bcd7d6508
#
_entry.id   43fcdc65ff3463fc226bb11bcd7d6508
#
_cell.length_a   1.000
_cell.length_b   1.000
_cell.length_c   1.000
_cell.angle_alpha   90.00
_cell.angle_beta   90.00
_cell.angle_gamma   90.00
#
_symmetry.space_group_name_H-M   'P 1'
#
loop_
_entity.id
_entity.type
_entity.pdbx_description
1 polymer ?
#
loop_
_entity_poly.entity_id
_entity_poly.type
_entity_poly.pdbx_seq_one_letter_code
_entity_poly.pdbx_strand_id
1 'polypeptide(L)'
;RKVWEMAAFAGFLTGREAARVMLPRGRGTILFTGATAGVRGRAGFSAFSGAKHALRALAESMARELGPQGIHVAHPIVDGAIDTAFIRENFPERYQAKEHGGILDPDHIADAYWYLHTQPRDCWSFELDLRPWSESIYGVK
;
A
#
# COMPACT_ATOMS: atom_id res chain seq x y z
N ARG A 1 5.56 -19.82 -0.05
CA ARG A 1 6.78 -19.26 0.54
C ARG A 1 7.19 -17.99 -0.19
N LYS A 2 7.46 -18.06 -1.50
CA LYS A 2 7.97 -16.93 -2.31
C LYS A 2 7.14 -15.64 -2.19
N VAL A 3 5.82 -15.74 -2.21
CA VAL A 3 4.90 -14.58 -2.05
C VAL A 3 5.07 -13.92 -0.69
N TRP A 4 5.24 -14.70 0.36
CA TRP A 4 5.48 -14.19 1.72
C TRP A 4 6.84 -13.49 1.85
N GLU A 5 7.87 -14.09 1.27
CA GLU A 5 9.21 -13.50 1.24
C GLU A 5 9.21 -12.15 0.52
N MET A 6 8.52 -12.06 -0.62
CA MET A 6 8.48 -10.83 -1.42
C MET A 6 7.59 -9.74 -0.83
N ALA A 7 6.42 -10.10 -0.31
CA ALA A 7 5.43 -9.10 0.11
C ALA A 7 5.55 -8.74 1.60
N ALA A 8 5.84 -9.69 2.49
CA ALA A 8 5.90 -9.44 3.93
C ALA A 8 7.34 -9.32 4.43
N PHE A 9 8.17 -10.33 4.21
CA PHE A 9 9.52 -10.36 4.77
C PHE A 9 10.44 -9.29 4.17
N ALA A 10 10.37 -9.07 2.86
CA ALA A 10 11.10 -7.96 2.22
C ALA A 10 10.67 -6.61 2.76
N GLY A 11 9.36 -6.43 3.02
CA GLY A 11 8.83 -5.22 3.68
C GLY A 11 9.42 -5.02 5.08
N PHE A 12 9.48 -6.10 5.88
CA PHE A 12 10.13 -6.06 7.20
C PHE A 12 11.62 -5.64 7.11
N LEU A 13 12.38 -6.27 6.22
CA LEU A 13 13.80 -5.94 6.06
C LEU A 13 14.01 -4.48 5.63
N THR A 14 13.26 -4.02 4.64
CA THR A 14 13.33 -2.64 4.15
C THR A 14 12.93 -1.65 5.23
N GLY A 15 11.82 -1.89 5.91
CA GLY A 15 11.34 -1.02 7.00
C GLY A 15 12.32 -0.93 8.15
N ARG A 16 12.91 -2.06 8.56
CA ARG A 16 13.93 -2.11 9.60
C ARG A 16 15.15 -1.25 9.24
N GLU A 17 15.69 -1.40 8.04
CA GLU A 17 16.87 -0.64 7.62
C GLU A 17 16.53 0.86 7.44
N ALA A 18 15.37 1.17 6.90
CA ALA A 18 14.90 2.56 6.82
C ALA A 18 14.79 3.19 8.22
N ALA A 19 14.19 2.49 9.18
CA ALA A 19 14.09 2.95 10.57
C ALA A 19 15.47 3.22 11.19
N ARG A 20 16.45 2.33 10.99
CA ARG A 20 17.82 2.52 11.49
C ARG A 20 18.48 3.80 10.99
N VAL A 21 18.21 4.16 9.73
CA VAL A 21 18.77 5.38 9.13
C VAL A 21 18.01 6.64 9.57
N MET A 22 16.68 6.53 9.77
CA MET A 22 15.81 7.68 10.05
C MET A 22 15.77 8.03 11.55
N LEU A 23 15.81 7.05 12.45
CA LEU A 23 15.72 7.26 13.89
C LEU A 23 16.73 8.28 14.43
N PRO A 24 18.04 8.22 14.10
CA PRO A 24 19.00 9.21 14.56
C PRO A 24 18.71 10.63 14.11
N ARG A 25 17.94 10.79 13.02
CA ARG A 25 17.55 12.10 12.46
C ARG A 25 16.24 12.62 13.06
N GLY A 26 15.47 11.77 13.75
CA GLY A 26 14.14 12.10 14.27
C GLY A 26 13.14 12.52 13.21
N ARG A 27 13.35 12.11 11.96
CA ARG A 27 12.47 12.42 10.82
C ARG A 27 12.61 11.41 9.70
N GLY A 28 11.54 11.19 8.99
CA GLY A 28 11.50 10.30 7.82
C GLY A 28 10.08 9.86 7.51
N THR A 29 9.90 9.24 6.36
CA THR A 29 8.63 8.67 5.92
C THR A 29 8.87 7.27 5.39
N ILE A 30 8.08 6.30 5.85
CA ILE A 30 8.09 4.92 5.37
C ILE A 30 6.66 4.60 4.89
N LEU A 31 6.51 4.27 3.61
CA LEU A 31 5.22 3.95 3.01
C LEU A 31 5.21 2.48 2.59
N PHE A 32 4.32 1.70 3.18
CA PHE A 32 4.09 0.30 2.82
C PHE A 32 2.87 0.21 1.90
N THR A 33 3.08 -0.15 0.64
CA THR A 33 2.00 -0.28 -0.32
C THR A 33 1.08 -1.46 0.02
N GLY A 34 -0.14 -1.15 0.40
CA GLY A 34 -1.21 -2.10 0.61
C GLY A 34 -1.95 -2.46 -0.67
N ALA A 35 -2.85 -3.43 -0.55
CA ALA A 35 -3.72 -3.88 -1.62
C ALA A 35 -5.05 -4.32 -1.01
N THR A 36 -6.09 -4.45 -1.84
CA THR A 36 -7.37 -5.09 -1.47
C THR A 36 -7.16 -6.37 -0.68
N ALA A 37 -6.22 -7.19 -1.12
CA ALA A 37 -5.87 -8.46 -0.49
C ALA A 37 -5.28 -8.34 0.92
N GLY A 38 -4.84 -7.15 1.34
CA GLY A 38 -4.34 -6.87 2.69
C GLY A 38 -5.43 -6.50 3.70
N VAL A 39 -6.65 -6.30 3.24
CA VAL A 39 -7.81 -5.97 4.09
C VAL A 39 -8.95 -6.98 3.94
N ARG A 40 -8.90 -7.82 2.92
CA ARG A 40 -9.93 -8.82 2.62
C ARG A 40 -9.34 -10.08 1.98
N GLY A 41 -9.75 -11.25 2.48
CA GLY A 41 -9.49 -12.53 1.82
C GLY A 41 -10.42 -12.77 0.64
N ARG A 42 -9.98 -13.59 -0.32
CA ARG A 42 -10.75 -14.05 -1.47
C ARG A 42 -10.32 -15.45 -1.86
N ALA A 43 -11.26 -16.24 -2.40
CA ALA A 43 -10.94 -17.55 -2.97
C ALA A 43 -9.83 -17.44 -4.01
N GLY A 44 -8.84 -18.32 -3.95
CA GLY A 44 -7.66 -18.33 -4.82
C GLY A 44 -6.54 -17.35 -4.42
N PHE A 45 -6.73 -16.52 -3.39
CA PHE A 45 -5.77 -15.50 -2.97
C PHE A 45 -5.13 -15.75 -1.61
N SER A 46 -5.26 -16.95 -1.04
CA SER A 46 -4.83 -17.26 0.35
C SER A 46 -3.36 -16.86 0.62
N ALA A 47 -2.43 -17.19 -0.27
CA ALA A 47 -1.03 -16.83 -0.10
C ALA A 47 -0.80 -15.31 -0.17
N PHE A 48 -1.40 -14.65 -1.17
CA PHE A 48 -1.25 -13.20 -1.37
C PHE A 48 -1.96 -12.40 -0.28
N SER A 49 -3.19 -12.78 0.07
CA SER A 49 -3.93 -12.11 1.14
C SER A 49 -3.21 -12.26 2.48
N GLY A 50 -2.76 -13.46 2.82
CA GLY A 50 -1.98 -13.67 4.05
C GLY A 50 -0.72 -12.81 4.12
N ALA A 51 0.03 -12.73 3.02
CA ALA A 51 1.24 -11.92 2.96
C ALA A 51 0.94 -10.41 3.05
N LYS A 52 -0.12 -9.93 2.39
CA LYS A 52 -0.51 -8.52 2.44
C LYS A 52 -1.13 -8.11 3.78
N HIS A 53 -1.84 -9.00 4.46
CA HIS A 53 -2.28 -8.76 5.85
C HIS A 53 -1.08 -8.69 6.80
N ALA A 54 -0.08 -9.56 6.63
CA ALA A 54 1.16 -9.49 7.41
C ALA A 54 1.90 -8.17 7.19
N LEU A 55 1.98 -7.68 5.95
CA LEU A 55 2.58 -6.38 5.64
C LEU A 55 1.81 -5.22 6.30
N ARG A 56 0.47 -5.27 6.31
CA ARG A 56 -0.35 -4.26 6.99
C ARG A 56 -0.11 -4.25 8.50
N ALA A 57 -0.08 -5.43 9.13
CA ALA A 57 0.20 -5.56 10.56
C ALA A 57 1.61 -5.04 10.92
N LEU A 58 2.60 -5.32 10.08
CA LEU A 58 3.95 -4.76 10.21
C LEU A 58 3.93 -3.23 10.13
N ALA A 59 3.27 -2.67 9.13
CA ALA A 59 3.17 -1.22 8.96
C ALA A 59 2.51 -0.56 10.18
N GLU A 60 1.42 -1.14 10.70
CA GLU A 60 0.72 -0.63 11.88
C GLU A 60 1.60 -0.67 13.14
N SER A 61 2.30 -1.77 13.37
CA SER A 61 3.24 -1.89 14.50
C SER A 61 4.35 -0.86 14.41
N MET A 62 4.95 -0.70 13.24
CA MET A 62 6.01 0.29 13.02
C MET A 62 5.49 1.73 13.16
N ALA A 63 4.27 2.02 12.70
CA ALA A 63 3.67 3.34 12.86
C ALA A 63 3.50 3.71 14.35
N ARG A 64 3.05 2.77 15.17
CA ARG A 64 2.90 2.96 16.62
C ARG A 64 4.24 3.14 17.33
N GLU A 65 5.25 2.39 16.92
CA GLU A 65 6.59 2.42 17.54
C GLU A 65 7.40 3.65 17.12
N LEU A 66 7.39 3.98 15.83
CA LEU A 66 8.26 5.01 15.24
C LEU A 66 7.62 6.40 15.19
N GLY A 67 6.28 6.48 15.16
CA GLY A 67 5.55 7.75 15.13
C GLY A 67 5.94 8.71 16.24
N PRO A 68 5.95 8.29 17.51
CA PRO A 68 6.41 9.14 18.64
C PRO A 68 7.86 9.60 18.51
N GLN A 69 8.66 8.93 17.69
CA GLN A 69 10.06 9.25 17.42
C GLN A 69 10.25 10.12 16.15
N GLY A 70 9.16 10.61 15.58
CA GLY A 70 9.16 11.54 14.46
C GLY A 70 9.24 10.91 13.06
N ILE A 71 9.03 9.59 12.93
CA ILE A 71 9.00 8.91 11.65
C ILE A 71 7.56 8.59 11.26
N HIS A 72 7.13 9.14 10.13
CA HIS A 72 5.80 8.90 9.58
C HIS A 72 5.77 7.56 8.85
N VAL A 73 5.07 6.58 9.42
CA VAL A 73 4.81 5.30 8.76
C VAL A 73 3.35 5.25 8.33
N ALA A 74 3.10 5.00 7.05
CA ALA A 74 1.75 4.90 6.51
C ALA A 74 1.60 3.71 5.56
N HIS A 75 0.34 3.32 5.36
CA HIS A 75 -0.07 2.15 4.58
C HIS A 75 -1.13 2.56 3.55
N PRO A 76 -0.73 3.18 2.40
CA PRO A 76 -1.67 3.45 1.32
C PRO A 76 -2.15 2.13 0.71
N ILE A 77 -3.47 1.97 0.63
CA ILE A 77 -4.13 0.77 0.10
C ILE A 77 -4.52 1.06 -1.35
N VAL A 78 -3.90 0.35 -2.29
CA VAL A 78 -4.27 0.41 -3.71
C VAL A 78 -5.35 -0.63 -3.96
N ASP A 79 -6.60 -0.18 -3.97
CA ASP A 79 -7.79 -1.02 -4.13
C ASP A 79 -8.31 -0.98 -5.56
N GLY A 80 -7.57 -1.60 -6.47
CA GLY A 80 -7.92 -1.69 -7.88
C GLY A 80 -6.75 -2.06 -8.76
N ALA A 81 -7.01 -2.23 -10.05
CA ALA A 81 -5.98 -2.43 -11.05
C ALA A 81 -5.25 -1.11 -11.34
N ILE A 82 -3.95 -1.19 -11.57
CA ILE A 82 -3.11 -0.05 -11.92
C ILE A 82 -2.83 -0.09 -13.42
N ASP A 83 -2.88 1.06 -14.09
CA ASP A 83 -2.57 1.20 -15.51
C ASP A 83 -1.06 0.93 -15.75
N THR A 84 -0.76 -0.33 -16.00
CA THR A 84 0.60 -0.81 -16.27
C THR A 84 0.59 -1.75 -17.47
N ALA A 85 1.76 -1.90 -18.11
CA ALA A 85 1.96 -2.89 -19.16
C ALA A 85 1.56 -4.30 -18.70
N PHE A 86 1.92 -4.65 -17.45
CA PHE A 86 1.58 -5.94 -16.87
C PHE A 86 0.07 -6.19 -16.82
N ILE A 87 -0.73 -5.22 -16.40
CA ILE A 87 -2.21 -5.35 -16.36
C ILE A 87 -2.78 -5.42 -17.76
N ARG A 88 -2.29 -4.57 -18.67
CA ARG A 88 -2.73 -4.58 -20.07
C ARG A 88 -2.51 -5.93 -20.76
N GLU A 89 -1.35 -6.54 -20.53
CA GLU A 89 -0.94 -7.78 -21.20
C GLU A 89 -1.52 -9.04 -20.56
N ASN A 90 -1.67 -9.06 -19.24
CA ASN A 90 -2.08 -10.26 -18.49
C ASN A 90 -3.55 -10.25 -18.06
N PHE A 91 -4.20 -9.08 -18.03
CA PHE A 91 -5.59 -8.90 -17.59
C PHE A 91 -6.35 -7.94 -18.51
N PRO A 92 -6.44 -8.21 -19.81
CA PRO A 92 -7.01 -7.29 -20.80
C PRO A 92 -8.46 -6.88 -20.49
N GLU A 93 -9.28 -7.78 -19.93
CA GLU A 93 -10.65 -7.47 -19.52
C GLU A 93 -10.70 -6.40 -18.41
N ARG A 94 -9.76 -6.48 -17.46
CA ARG A 94 -9.62 -5.44 -16.41
C ARG A 94 -9.08 -4.14 -16.98
N TYR A 95 -8.20 -4.23 -17.96
CA TYR A 95 -7.63 -3.04 -18.59
C TYR A 95 -8.69 -2.24 -19.37
N GLN A 96 -9.67 -2.90 -19.98
CA GLN A 96 -10.79 -2.25 -20.66
C GLN A 96 -11.60 -1.30 -19.76
N ALA A 97 -11.61 -1.55 -18.44
CA ALA A 97 -12.25 -0.64 -17.49
C ALA A 97 -11.66 0.78 -17.50
N LYS A 98 -10.48 0.98 -18.09
CA LYS A 98 -9.86 2.29 -18.29
C LYS A 98 -10.78 3.25 -19.06
N GLU A 99 -11.53 2.77 -20.03
CA GLU A 99 -12.46 3.56 -20.84
C GLU A 99 -13.56 4.24 -19.99
N HIS A 100 -13.84 3.67 -18.82
CA HIS A 100 -14.87 4.14 -17.90
C HIS A 100 -14.31 4.60 -16.54
N GLY A 101 -13.00 4.91 -16.50
CA GLY A 101 -12.33 5.34 -15.27
C GLY A 101 -12.24 4.26 -14.19
N GLY A 102 -12.23 2.98 -14.59
CA GLY A 102 -12.17 1.82 -13.68
C GLY A 102 -10.76 1.29 -13.42
N ILE A 103 -9.72 2.07 -13.75
CA ILE A 103 -8.31 1.70 -13.50
C ILE A 103 -7.56 2.89 -12.89
N LEU A 104 -6.63 2.61 -11.99
CA LEU A 104 -5.82 3.63 -11.31
C LEU A 104 -4.68 4.10 -12.21
N ASP A 105 -4.53 5.42 -12.33
CA ASP A 105 -3.36 6.05 -12.95
C ASP A 105 -2.19 6.04 -11.98
N PRO A 106 -0.99 5.55 -12.38
CA PRO A 106 0.20 5.57 -11.53
C PRO A 106 0.60 6.96 -11.03
N ASP A 107 0.41 8.00 -11.85
CA ASP A 107 0.77 9.37 -11.48
C ASP A 107 -0.15 9.90 -10.37
N HIS A 108 -1.44 9.59 -10.42
CA HIS A 108 -2.37 9.94 -9.34
C HIS A 108 -2.09 9.15 -8.05
N ILE A 109 -1.60 7.91 -8.16
CA ILE A 109 -1.11 7.17 -6.99
C ILE A 109 0.12 7.89 -6.41
N ALA A 110 1.06 8.32 -7.25
CA ALA A 110 2.25 9.05 -6.81
C ALA A 110 1.90 10.36 -6.10
N ASP A 111 0.90 11.10 -6.57
CA ASP A 111 0.38 12.30 -5.89
C ASP A 111 -0.13 12.00 -4.47
N ALA A 112 -0.81 10.88 -4.29
CA ALA A 112 -1.26 10.45 -2.97
C ALA A 112 -0.09 10.09 -2.04
N TYR A 113 0.98 9.49 -2.57
CA TYR A 113 2.22 9.22 -1.83
C TYR A 113 2.92 10.52 -1.42
N TRP A 114 2.99 11.47 -2.33
CA TRP A 114 3.54 12.80 -2.03
C TRP A 114 2.74 13.52 -0.96
N TYR A 115 1.41 13.44 -1.04
CA TYR A 115 0.52 13.98 -0.01
C TYR A 115 0.83 13.38 1.37
N LEU A 116 0.94 12.06 1.48
CA LEU A 116 1.30 11.39 2.74
C LEU A 116 2.67 11.85 3.26
N HIS A 117 3.66 11.95 2.37
CA HIS A 117 5.01 12.37 2.73
C HIS A 117 5.06 13.81 3.26
N THR A 118 4.25 14.70 2.74
CA THR A 118 4.25 16.14 3.06
C THR A 118 3.26 16.53 4.15
N GLN A 119 2.53 15.59 4.73
CA GLN A 119 1.61 15.88 5.83
C GLN A 119 2.34 16.49 7.05
N PRO A 120 1.75 17.52 7.69
CA PRO A 120 2.30 18.08 8.91
C PRO A 120 2.23 17.08 10.06
N ARG A 121 3.15 17.19 11.03
CA ARG A 121 3.29 16.24 12.13
C ARG A 121 2.06 16.10 13.03
N ASP A 122 1.26 17.12 13.12
CA ASP A 122 0.02 17.15 13.90
C ASP A 122 -1.18 16.52 13.19
N CYS A 123 -0.97 16.08 11.92
CA CYS A 123 -2.06 15.54 11.10
C CYS A 123 -1.55 14.43 10.15
N TRP A 124 -1.01 13.36 10.70
CA TRP A 124 -0.54 12.20 9.93
C TRP A 124 -1.64 11.17 9.71
N SER A 125 -1.79 10.71 8.47
CA SER A 125 -2.60 9.53 8.14
C SER A 125 -1.78 8.26 8.32
N PHE A 126 -2.42 7.21 8.83
CA PHE A 126 -1.85 5.86 8.79
C PHE A 126 -2.31 5.12 7.53
N GLU A 127 -3.60 5.04 7.26
CA GLU A 127 -4.13 4.40 6.05
C GLU A 127 -4.82 5.41 5.13
N LEU A 128 -4.69 5.20 3.84
CA LEU A 128 -5.35 5.96 2.80
C LEU A 128 -5.79 5.01 1.69
N ASP A 129 -7.09 4.93 1.43
CA ASP A 129 -7.67 4.12 0.36
C ASP A 129 -7.61 4.83 -0.98
N LEU A 130 -7.09 4.14 -1.99
CA LEU A 130 -7.06 4.60 -3.37
C LEU A 130 -7.80 3.60 -4.24
N ARG A 131 -8.87 4.02 -4.90
CA ARG A 131 -9.62 3.19 -5.84
C ARG A 131 -10.24 4.03 -6.94
N PRO A 132 -10.53 3.42 -8.11
CA PRO A 132 -11.34 4.05 -9.12
C PRO A 132 -12.75 4.34 -8.59
N TRP A 133 -13.31 5.47 -8.94
CA TRP A 133 -14.65 5.90 -8.49
C TRP A 133 -15.77 4.91 -8.86
N SER A 134 -15.59 4.16 -9.96
CA SER A 134 -16.54 3.16 -10.44
C SER A 134 -16.44 1.82 -9.72
N GLU A 135 -15.39 1.59 -8.92
CA GLU A 135 -15.19 0.34 -8.19
C GLU A 135 -15.86 0.39 -6.81
N SER A 136 -16.35 -0.76 -6.38
CA SER A 136 -16.87 -0.91 -5.01
C SER A 136 -15.74 -1.04 -3.99
N ILE A 137 -15.96 -0.57 -2.77
CA ILE A 137 -14.99 -0.65 -1.67
C ILE A 137 -14.57 -2.10 -1.46
N TYR A 138 -13.28 -2.39 -1.68
CA TYR A 138 -12.67 -3.72 -1.61
C TYR A 138 -13.38 -4.79 -2.45
N GLY A 139 -14.04 -4.38 -3.56
CA GLY A 139 -14.75 -5.28 -4.45
C GLY A 139 -15.97 -5.96 -3.80
N VAL A 140 -16.56 -5.37 -2.79
CA VAL A 140 -17.80 -5.81 -2.15
C VAL A 140 -18.93 -4.84 -2.53
N LYS A 141 -20.00 -5.38 -3.12
CA LYS A 141 -21.23 -4.64 -3.46
C LYS A 141 -22.21 -4.73 -2.29
#